data_f85708094fe8a2bbe50ea7671606e54f
#
_entry.id   f85708094fe8a2bbe50ea7671606e54f
#
_cell.length_a   1.000
_cell.length_b   1.000
_cell.length_c   1.000
_cell.angle_alpha   90.00
_cell.angle_beta   90.00
_cell.angle_gamma   90.00
#
_symmetry.space_group_name_H-M   'P 1'
#
loop_
_entity.id
_entity.type
_entity.pdbx_description
1 polymer ?
#
loop_
_entity_poly.entity_id
_entity_poly.type
_entity_poly.pdbx_seq_one_letter_code
_entity_poly.pdbx_strand_id
1 'polypeptide(L)'
;MSTNGQKRLNHRAVPDLPALPRPLYARSESLQRGTTTLWHSHPWAQLSYAISGVLSVHTHSGRFLAPPQRAILVPPDLPHAVISSPDTEMRSLYIERDAMPWQAGQCAVLEINPLTRELINQFGRIPVEYDESGTDGRLVAVLLDQLTAARNTGLYLPWPDDSRLQQVCQALFDNPEQGLTLGDWSRQLGCSEKTLTRLFQRDTGLSFRAWRQRLRLLSALPMLERGERVTDIALACGYDSTSAFIAAFRTQIGMTPSQFASRQ
;
A
#
# COMPACT_ATOMS: atom_id res chain seq x y z
N MET A 1 14.74 17.38 26.73
CA MET A 1 15.40 16.18 26.14
C MET A 1 14.29 15.36 25.51
N SER A 2 14.06 15.53 24.21
CA SER A 2 13.00 14.84 23.47
C SER A 2 13.61 13.58 22.89
N THR A 3 13.26 12.42 23.45
CA THR A 3 13.64 11.11 22.88
C THR A 3 12.74 10.86 21.68
N ASN A 4 13.27 11.13 20.49
CA ASN A 4 12.72 10.74 19.23
C ASN A 4 12.65 9.19 19.16
N GLY A 5 11.52 8.62 19.52
CA GLY A 5 11.26 7.19 19.44
C GLY A 5 11.04 6.75 17.98
N GLN A 6 12.08 6.80 17.17
CA GLN A 6 12.08 6.07 15.91
C GLN A 6 11.94 4.57 16.24
N LYS A 7 10.73 4.03 16.06
CA LYS A 7 10.49 2.59 16.10
C LYS A 7 11.40 1.96 15.04
N ARG A 8 12.46 1.27 15.48
CA ARG A 8 13.32 0.50 14.59
C ARG A 8 12.46 -0.61 13.98
N LEU A 9 12.16 -0.48 12.71
CA LEU A 9 11.53 -1.55 11.94
C LEU A 9 12.50 -2.71 11.81
N ASN A 10 12.04 -3.93 12.01
CA ASN A 10 12.85 -5.11 11.80
C ASN A 10 13.05 -5.31 10.28
N HIS A 11 14.27 -5.57 9.87
CA HIS A 11 14.56 -5.90 8.49
C HIS A 11 14.12 -7.32 8.17
N ARG A 12 13.35 -7.48 7.11
CA ARG A 12 12.90 -8.75 6.57
C ARG A 12 13.76 -9.12 5.35
N ALA A 13 14.24 -10.35 5.31
CA ALA A 13 14.95 -10.86 4.14
C ALA A 13 13.98 -11.12 2.97
N VAL A 14 14.39 -10.70 1.78
CA VAL A 14 13.73 -11.06 0.52
C VAL A 14 14.22 -12.43 0.10
N PRO A 15 13.38 -13.31 -0.51
CA PRO A 15 13.84 -14.57 -1.05
C PRO A 15 14.93 -14.35 -2.10
N ASP A 16 16.09 -14.99 -1.89
CA ASP A 16 17.16 -15.06 -2.90
C ASP A 16 16.95 -16.33 -3.72
N LEU A 17 16.20 -16.19 -4.80
CA LEU A 17 15.87 -17.29 -5.70
C LEU A 17 16.43 -16.99 -7.10
N PRO A 18 17.10 -17.94 -7.76
CA PRO A 18 17.55 -17.77 -9.15
C PRO A 18 16.38 -17.78 -10.14
N ALA A 19 15.31 -18.51 -9.84
CA ALA A 19 14.04 -18.56 -10.56
C ALA A 19 12.93 -19.03 -9.63
N LEU A 20 11.68 -18.80 -10.01
CA LEU A 20 10.55 -19.38 -9.28
C LEU A 20 10.46 -20.87 -9.54
N PRO A 21 10.12 -21.70 -8.53
CA PRO A 21 9.99 -23.16 -8.71
C PRO A 21 8.76 -23.54 -9.55
N ARG A 22 7.76 -22.67 -9.61
CA ARG A 22 6.49 -22.83 -10.34
C ARG A 22 5.99 -21.46 -10.80
N PRO A 23 5.09 -21.40 -11.81
CA PRO A 23 4.52 -20.13 -12.31
C PRO A 23 3.91 -19.25 -11.23
N LEU A 24 3.44 -19.85 -10.13
CA LEU A 24 3.01 -19.16 -8.92
C LEU A 24 3.69 -19.79 -7.70
N TYR A 25 4.31 -18.96 -6.86
CA TYR A 25 4.96 -19.38 -5.62
C TYR A 25 4.46 -18.54 -4.45
N ALA A 26 4.11 -19.17 -3.34
CA ALA A 26 3.60 -18.48 -2.14
C ALA A 26 4.60 -18.52 -0.99
N ARG A 27 4.66 -17.40 -0.26
CA ARG A 27 5.30 -17.30 1.04
C ARG A 27 4.33 -16.72 2.06
N SER A 28 4.16 -17.45 3.17
CA SER A 28 3.30 -17.04 4.29
C SER A 28 4.15 -16.53 5.43
N GLU A 29 3.77 -15.39 6.02
CA GLU A 29 4.55 -14.77 7.09
C GLU A 29 3.65 -14.10 8.12
N SER A 30 3.99 -14.31 9.40
CA SER A 30 3.40 -13.60 10.54
C SER A 30 4.41 -12.58 11.06
N LEU A 31 4.05 -11.31 11.03
CA LEU A 31 4.92 -10.17 11.31
C LEU A 31 4.49 -9.47 12.59
N GLN A 32 4.88 -10.04 13.74
CA GLN A 32 4.50 -9.58 15.08
C GLN A 32 4.96 -8.15 15.42
N ARG A 33 6.02 -7.68 14.78
CA ARG A 33 6.54 -6.32 14.93
C ARG A 33 6.67 -5.71 13.56
N GLY A 34 6.15 -4.52 13.34
CA GLY A 34 6.26 -3.86 12.05
C GLY A 34 7.63 -4.10 11.39
N THR A 35 7.62 -4.58 10.15
CA THR A 35 8.84 -4.94 9.41
C THR A 35 8.97 -4.15 8.13
N THR A 36 10.19 -4.04 7.62
CA THR A 36 10.48 -3.47 6.31
C THR A 36 11.48 -4.34 5.56
N THR A 37 11.32 -4.45 4.24
CA THR A 37 12.39 -4.94 3.38
C THR A 37 13.35 -3.80 3.04
N LEU A 38 14.60 -4.12 2.72
CA LEU A 38 15.43 -3.18 1.96
C LEU A 38 14.84 -2.96 0.57
N TRP A 39 15.25 -1.88 -0.10
CA TRP A 39 14.93 -1.67 -1.50
C TRP A 39 15.51 -2.82 -2.33
N HIS A 40 14.66 -3.44 -3.15
CA HIS A 40 15.02 -4.57 -4.01
C HIS A 40 14.12 -4.61 -5.24
N SER A 41 14.53 -5.40 -6.20
CA SER A 41 13.73 -5.79 -7.36
C SER A 41 13.97 -7.25 -7.68
N HIS A 42 13.08 -7.85 -8.44
CA HIS A 42 13.17 -9.25 -8.89
C HIS A 42 12.47 -9.42 -10.24
N PRO A 43 12.83 -10.43 -11.04
CA PRO A 43 12.33 -10.58 -12.42
C PRO A 43 10.89 -11.09 -12.54
N TRP A 44 10.25 -11.42 -11.43
CA TRP A 44 8.84 -11.82 -11.35
C TRP A 44 7.98 -10.73 -10.73
N ALA A 45 6.66 -10.87 -10.81
CA ALA A 45 5.77 -9.98 -10.09
C ALA A 45 5.52 -10.45 -8.67
N GLN A 46 5.12 -9.52 -7.80
CA GLN A 46 4.78 -9.81 -6.42
C GLN A 46 3.40 -9.26 -6.08
N LEU A 47 2.51 -10.13 -5.60
CA LEU A 47 1.27 -9.74 -4.94
C LEU A 47 1.48 -9.81 -3.42
N SER A 48 1.39 -8.67 -2.75
CA SER A 48 1.43 -8.56 -1.29
C SER A 48 0.01 -8.42 -0.75
N TYR A 49 -0.48 -9.45 -0.06
CA TYR A 49 -1.83 -9.50 0.52
C TYR A 49 -1.76 -9.58 2.04
N ALA A 50 -2.45 -8.67 2.74
CA ALA A 50 -2.63 -8.72 4.19
C ALA A 50 -3.91 -9.48 4.54
N ILE A 51 -3.79 -10.55 5.36
CA ILE A 51 -4.93 -11.21 6.00
C ILE A 51 -5.43 -10.33 7.14
N SER A 52 -4.49 -9.79 7.94
CA SER A 52 -4.72 -8.80 8.99
C SER A 52 -3.61 -7.75 8.97
N GLY A 53 -3.86 -6.58 9.53
CA GLY A 53 -2.94 -5.45 9.50
C GLY A 53 -2.94 -4.69 8.16
N VAL A 54 -1.99 -3.80 7.98
CA VAL A 54 -1.85 -2.98 6.76
C VAL A 54 -0.47 -3.16 6.15
N LEU A 55 -0.44 -3.43 4.85
CA LEU A 55 0.77 -3.43 4.05
C LEU A 55 0.93 -2.11 3.29
N SER A 56 2.16 -1.65 3.20
CA SER A 56 2.54 -0.54 2.34
C SER A 56 3.70 -0.97 1.44
N VAL A 57 3.58 -0.66 0.16
CA VAL A 57 4.69 -0.81 -0.80
C VAL A 57 5.13 0.57 -1.23
N HIS A 58 6.42 0.83 -1.07
CA HIS A 58 7.05 2.07 -1.50
C HIS A 58 7.81 1.84 -2.80
N THR A 59 7.56 2.70 -3.78
CA THR A 59 8.29 2.80 -5.04
C THR A 59 8.80 4.22 -5.22
N HIS A 60 9.61 4.47 -6.23
CA HIS A 60 9.99 5.85 -6.56
C HIS A 60 8.77 6.72 -6.92
N SER A 61 7.77 6.15 -7.60
CA SER A 61 6.60 6.88 -8.08
C SER A 61 5.45 7.00 -7.06
N GLY A 62 5.47 6.25 -5.95
CA GLY A 62 4.35 6.29 -5.01
C GLY A 62 4.46 5.42 -3.77
N ARG A 63 3.48 5.60 -2.90
CA ARG A 63 3.22 4.81 -1.69
C ARG A 63 1.86 4.15 -1.87
N PHE A 64 1.85 2.82 -1.92
CA PHE A 64 0.67 1.99 -2.13
C PHE A 64 0.28 1.36 -0.80
N LEU A 65 -0.98 1.44 -0.42
CA LEU A 65 -1.48 0.90 0.85
C LEU A 65 -2.54 -0.16 0.60
N ALA A 66 -2.37 -1.31 1.23
CA ALA A 66 -3.34 -2.39 1.23
C ALA A 66 -3.79 -2.69 2.66
N PRO A 67 -4.96 -2.21 3.09
CA PRO A 67 -5.69 -2.75 4.23
C PRO A 67 -6.24 -4.14 3.89
N PRO A 68 -6.83 -4.87 4.84
CA PRO A 68 -7.51 -6.13 4.56
C PRO A 68 -8.46 -6.05 3.36
N GLN A 69 -8.60 -7.14 2.63
CA GLN A 69 -9.35 -7.25 1.36
C GLN A 69 -8.76 -6.42 0.20
N ARG A 70 -7.52 -5.97 0.34
CA ARG A 70 -6.74 -5.35 -0.74
C ARG A 70 -5.38 -6.03 -0.83
N ALA A 71 -4.84 -6.06 -2.03
CA ALA A 71 -3.48 -6.54 -2.28
C ALA A 71 -2.72 -5.54 -3.15
N ILE A 72 -1.42 -5.45 -2.94
CA ILE A 72 -0.56 -4.62 -3.79
C ILE A 72 0.15 -5.53 -4.77
N LEU A 73 -0.07 -5.27 -6.04
CA LEU A 73 0.59 -5.93 -7.15
C LEU A 73 1.78 -5.08 -7.61
N VAL A 74 2.97 -5.62 -7.48
CA VAL A 74 4.23 -5.03 -7.94
C VAL A 74 4.64 -5.75 -9.22
N PRO A 75 4.80 -5.05 -10.35
CA PRO A 75 5.25 -5.68 -11.59
C PRO A 75 6.71 -6.13 -11.52
N PRO A 76 7.14 -7.03 -12.44
CA PRO A 76 8.54 -7.45 -12.55
C PRO A 76 9.50 -6.27 -12.67
N ASP A 77 10.70 -6.41 -12.12
CA ASP A 77 11.85 -5.48 -12.19
C ASP A 77 11.63 -4.09 -11.55
N LEU A 78 10.47 -3.82 -10.95
CA LEU A 78 10.22 -2.53 -10.31
C LEU A 78 10.89 -2.47 -8.92
N PRO A 79 11.85 -1.53 -8.70
CA PRO A 79 12.46 -1.32 -7.39
C PRO A 79 11.41 -0.90 -6.35
N HIS A 80 11.35 -1.64 -5.24
CA HIS A 80 10.38 -1.39 -4.19
C HIS A 80 10.86 -1.83 -2.80
N ALA A 81 10.16 -1.34 -1.77
CA ALA A 81 10.28 -1.80 -0.40
C ALA A 81 8.89 -2.10 0.17
N VAL A 82 8.76 -3.21 0.89
CA VAL A 82 7.50 -3.61 1.55
C VAL A 82 7.59 -3.29 3.03
N ILE A 83 6.58 -2.62 3.55
CA ILE A 83 6.48 -2.22 4.95
C ILE A 83 5.17 -2.76 5.51
N SER A 84 5.20 -3.36 6.69
CA SER A 84 4.00 -3.84 7.38
C SER A 84 3.75 -3.05 8.66
N SER A 85 2.47 -2.91 9.02
CA SER A 85 2.09 -2.55 10.38
C SER A 85 2.47 -3.68 11.37
N PRO A 86 2.54 -3.42 12.69
CA PRO A 86 2.64 -4.48 13.69
C PRO A 86 1.49 -5.48 13.56
N ASP A 87 1.75 -6.74 13.95
CA ASP A 87 0.76 -7.83 13.98
C ASP A 87 0.09 -8.12 12.64
N THR A 88 0.82 -7.91 11.55
CA THR A 88 0.38 -8.20 10.20
C THR A 88 0.60 -9.66 9.85
N GLU A 89 -0.46 -10.36 9.44
CA GLU A 89 -0.37 -11.63 8.73
C GLU A 89 -0.45 -11.38 7.22
N MET A 90 0.57 -11.82 6.51
CA MET A 90 0.65 -11.59 5.07
C MET A 90 0.90 -12.86 4.26
N ARG A 91 0.43 -12.80 3.02
CA ARG A 91 0.80 -13.71 1.95
C ARG A 91 1.50 -12.93 0.85
N SER A 92 2.71 -13.35 0.50
CA SER A 92 3.38 -12.89 -0.72
C SER A 92 3.22 -13.96 -1.78
N LEU A 93 2.61 -13.62 -2.90
CA LEU A 93 2.56 -14.46 -4.09
C LEU A 93 3.56 -13.91 -5.10
N TYR A 94 4.48 -14.73 -5.53
CA TYR A 94 5.44 -14.43 -6.58
C TYR A 94 4.95 -15.10 -7.87
N ILE A 95 4.84 -14.33 -8.94
CA ILE A 95 4.16 -14.73 -10.18
C ILE A 95 5.15 -14.56 -11.32
N GLU A 96 5.39 -15.63 -12.07
CA GLU A 96 6.24 -15.56 -13.27
C GLU A 96 5.74 -14.50 -14.25
N ARG A 97 6.68 -13.88 -14.95
CA ARG A 97 6.41 -12.79 -15.89
C ARG A 97 5.32 -13.14 -16.91
N ASP A 98 5.35 -14.36 -17.43
CA ASP A 98 4.47 -14.80 -18.50
C ASP A 98 3.19 -15.49 -18.00
N ALA A 99 3.03 -15.63 -16.67
CA ALA A 99 1.88 -16.33 -16.08
C ALA A 99 0.58 -15.50 -16.11
N MET A 100 0.64 -14.19 -16.28
CA MET A 100 -0.53 -13.32 -16.47
C MET A 100 -0.16 -12.04 -17.23
N PRO A 101 -1.14 -11.39 -17.89
CA PRO A 101 -0.90 -10.13 -18.59
C PRO A 101 -0.63 -8.99 -17.62
N TRP A 102 0.45 -8.23 -17.84
CA TRP A 102 0.84 -7.08 -17.04
C TRP A 102 0.53 -5.77 -17.77
N GLN A 103 0.01 -4.79 -17.05
CA GLN A 103 0.13 -3.42 -17.49
C GLN A 103 1.52 -2.91 -17.09
N ALA A 104 2.33 -2.58 -18.09
CA ALA A 104 3.74 -2.27 -17.90
C ALA A 104 4.00 -1.20 -16.83
N GLY A 105 4.90 -1.52 -15.89
CA GLY A 105 5.64 -0.54 -15.08
C GLY A 105 4.93 0.12 -13.92
N GLN A 106 3.67 -0.23 -13.58
CA GLN A 106 2.94 0.43 -12.49
C GLN A 106 2.43 -0.57 -11.44
N CYS A 107 2.69 -0.26 -10.16
CA CYS A 107 2.02 -0.93 -9.05
C CYS A 107 0.50 -0.66 -9.08
N ALA A 108 -0.27 -1.65 -8.66
CA ALA A 108 -1.71 -1.55 -8.52
C ALA A 108 -2.16 -2.01 -7.13
N VAL A 109 -3.23 -1.40 -6.61
CA VAL A 109 -3.90 -1.88 -5.40
C VAL A 109 -5.20 -2.55 -5.82
N LEU A 110 -5.20 -3.88 -5.80
CA LEU A 110 -6.29 -4.72 -6.26
C LEU A 110 -7.33 -4.95 -5.16
N GLU A 111 -8.59 -4.96 -5.53
CA GLU A 111 -9.69 -5.43 -4.68
C GLU A 111 -9.72 -6.96 -4.67
N ILE A 112 -9.64 -7.56 -3.48
CA ILE A 112 -9.67 -9.00 -3.30
C ILE A 112 -11.06 -9.41 -2.85
N ASN A 113 -11.82 -10.04 -3.74
CA ASN A 113 -13.14 -10.56 -3.43
C ASN A 113 -13.06 -11.84 -2.56
N PRO A 114 -14.17 -12.29 -1.96
CA PRO A 114 -14.16 -13.47 -1.09
C PRO A 114 -13.64 -14.75 -1.76
N LEU A 115 -13.94 -14.98 -3.04
CA LEU A 115 -13.43 -16.13 -3.79
C LEU A 115 -11.90 -16.05 -3.93
N THR A 116 -11.38 -14.91 -4.38
CA THR A 116 -9.94 -14.70 -4.55
C THR A 116 -9.20 -14.87 -3.23
N ARG A 117 -9.78 -14.39 -2.11
CA ARG A 117 -9.22 -14.56 -0.76
C ARG A 117 -9.07 -16.03 -0.41
N GLU A 118 -10.13 -16.83 -0.60
CA GLU A 118 -10.08 -18.26 -0.27
C GLU A 118 -9.12 -19.02 -1.19
N LEU A 119 -9.03 -18.65 -2.46
CA LEU A 119 -8.01 -19.20 -3.38
C LEU A 119 -6.58 -18.89 -2.91
N ILE A 120 -6.30 -17.66 -2.47
CA ILE A 120 -4.99 -17.28 -1.89
C ILE A 120 -4.70 -18.10 -0.63
N ASN A 121 -5.69 -18.26 0.26
CA ASN A 121 -5.55 -19.05 1.49
C ASN A 121 -5.29 -20.53 1.20
N GLN A 122 -6.03 -21.11 0.26
CA GLN A 122 -5.86 -22.50 -0.13
C GLN A 122 -4.52 -22.72 -0.83
N PHE A 123 -4.11 -21.81 -1.72
CA PHE A 123 -2.82 -21.87 -2.40
C PHE A 123 -1.64 -21.87 -1.42
N GLY A 124 -1.74 -21.11 -0.34
CA GLY A 124 -0.70 -21.10 0.71
C GLY A 124 -0.54 -22.42 1.49
N ARG A 125 -1.36 -23.44 1.22
CA ARG A 125 -1.33 -24.75 1.88
C ARG A 125 -0.85 -25.87 0.96
N ILE A 126 -0.81 -25.65 -0.34
CA ILE A 126 -0.35 -26.68 -1.30
C ILE A 126 1.19 -26.75 -1.35
N PRO A 127 1.77 -27.88 -1.72
CA PRO A 127 3.22 -28.02 -1.86
C PRO A 127 3.79 -27.03 -2.86
N VAL A 128 5.03 -26.59 -2.63
CA VAL A 128 5.73 -25.68 -3.56
C VAL A 128 5.84 -26.32 -4.96
N GLU A 129 6.18 -27.60 -5.02
CA GLU A 129 6.30 -28.37 -6.26
C GLU A 129 4.97 -29.04 -6.63
N TYR A 130 3.87 -28.24 -6.73
CA TYR A 130 2.56 -28.77 -7.11
C TYR A 130 2.52 -29.29 -8.56
N ASP A 131 1.60 -30.20 -8.84
CA ASP A 131 1.34 -30.69 -10.19
C ASP A 131 0.55 -29.65 -11.00
N GLU A 132 1.21 -29.03 -11.98
CA GLU A 132 0.62 -27.99 -12.83
C GLU A 132 -0.54 -28.51 -13.71
N SER A 133 -0.53 -29.80 -14.06
CA SER A 133 -1.61 -30.43 -14.83
C SER A 133 -2.76 -30.93 -13.95
N GLY A 134 -2.53 -31.03 -12.66
CA GLY A 134 -3.43 -31.59 -11.66
C GLY A 134 -4.47 -30.60 -11.10
N THR A 135 -5.00 -30.96 -9.94
CA THR A 135 -5.99 -30.15 -9.23
C THR A 135 -5.42 -28.82 -8.77
N ASP A 136 -4.18 -28.83 -8.29
CA ASP A 136 -3.51 -27.64 -7.77
C ASP A 136 -3.18 -26.65 -8.91
N GLY A 137 -2.76 -27.16 -10.09
CA GLY A 137 -2.57 -26.34 -11.27
C GLY A 137 -3.85 -25.65 -11.75
N ARG A 138 -5.01 -26.34 -11.69
CA ARG A 138 -6.30 -25.72 -11.99
C ARG A 138 -6.69 -24.64 -10.98
N LEU A 139 -6.41 -24.84 -9.68
CA LEU A 139 -6.60 -23.82 -8.65
C LEU A 139 -5.76 -22.58 -8.96
N VAL A 140 -4.49 -22.77 -9.33
CA VAL A 140 -3.58 -21.69 -9.72
C VAL A 140 -4.10 -20.93 -10.93
N ALA A 141 -4.56 -21.63 -11.97
CA ALA A 141 -5.13 -20.99 -13.15
C ALA A 141 -6.34 -20.08 -12.79
N VAL A 142 -7.27 -20.59 -12.00
CA VAL A 142 -8.43 -19.80 -11.53
C VAL A 142 -7.99 -18.61 -10.68
N LEU A 143 -6.98 -18.77 -9.81
CA LEU A 143 -6.45 -17.67 -9.01
C LEU A 143 -5.85 -16.57 -9.89
N LEU A 144 -5.05 -16.92 -10.91
CA LEU A 144 -4.47 -15.97 -11.84
C LEU A 144 -5.55 -15.22 -12.66
N ASP A 145 -6.61 -15.94 -13.09
CA ASP A 145 -7.76 -15.34 -13.77
C ASP A 145 -8.45 -14.30 -12.86
N GLN A 146 -8.67 -14.65 -11.59
CA GLN A 146 -9.29 -13.73 -10.62
C GLN A 146 -8.42 -12.50 -10.35
N LEU A 147 -7.10 -12.66 -10.27
CA LEU A 147 -6.18 -11.54 -10.08
C LEU A 147 -6.13 -10.64 -11.32
N THR A 148 -6.19 -11.22 -12.51
CA THR A 148 -6.24 -10.48 -13.78
C THR A 148 -7.52 -9.65 -13.90
N ALA A 149 -8.66 -10.20 -13.46
CA ALA A 149 -9.95 -9.51 -13.48
C ALA A 149 -10.16 -8.53 -12.31
N ALA A 150 -9.27 -8.52 -11.33
CA ALA A 150 -9.43 -7.72 -10.11
C ALA A 150 -9.37 -6.22 -10.40
N ARG A 151 -10.29 -5.47 -9.76
CA ARG A 151 -10.38 -4.02 -9.93
C ARG A 151 -9.24 -3.30 -9.21
N ASN A 152 -8.54 -2.40 -9.90
CA ASN A 152 -7.61 -1.46 -9.27
C ASN A 152 -8.40 -0.37 -8.52
N THR A 153 -8.14 -0.25 -7.22
CA THR A 153 -8.86 0.69 -6.32
C THR A 153 -8.24 2.08 -6.27
N GLY A 154 -7.04 2.28 -6.83
CA GLY A 154 -6.33 3.56 -6.79
C GLY A 154 -5.90 4.00 -5.38
N LEU A 155 -5.81 3.10 -4.40
CA LEU A 155 -5.36 3.40 -3.03
C LEU A 155 -3.84 3.60 -2.99
N TYR A 156 -3.36 4.65 -3.63
CA TYR A 156 -1.95 5.02 -3.61
C TYR A 156 -1.78 6.53 -3.44
N LEU A 157 -0.64 6.92 -2.92
CA LEU A 157 -0.22 8.31 -2.78
C LEU A 157 0.93 8.54 -3.76
N PRO A 158 0.74 9.31 -4.84
CA PRO A 158 1.81 9.62 -5.78
C PRO A 158 2.92 10.36 -5.05
N TRP A 159 4.19 9.99 -5.34
CA TRP A 159 5.35 10.59 -4.70
C TRP A 159 6.09 11.47 -5.70
N PRO A 160 6.45 12.71 -5.34
CA PRO A 160 7.08 13.63 -6.27
C PRO A 160 8.56 13.30 -6.50
N ASP A 161 9.09 13.68 -7.67
CA ASP A 161 10.51 13.55 -7.99
C ASP A 161 11.34 14.77 -7.52
N ASP A 162 10.74 15.97 -7.47
CA ASP A 162 11.41 17.19 -7.03
C ASP A 162 11.75 17.10 -5.53
N SER A 163 13.03 17.31 -5.18
CA SER A 163 13.55 17.15 -3.81
C SER A 163 12.89 18.08 -2.79
N ARG A 164 12.45 19.27 -3.20
CA ARG A 164 11.72 20.21 -2.34
C ARG A 164 10.35 19.67 -1.99
N LEU A 165 9.65 19.11 -2.99
CA LEU A 165 8.36 18.45 -2.74
C LEU A 165 8.51 17.18 -1.92
N GLN A 166 9.59 16.43 -2.11
CA GLN A 166 9.87 15.26 -1.27
C GLN A 166 9.99 15.64 0.21
N GLN A 167 10.64 16.77 0.53
CA GLN A 167 10.72 17.28 1.91
C GLN A 167 9.32 17.61 2.46
N VAL A 168 8.48 18.31 1.68
CA VAL A 168 7.10 18.61 2.06
C VAL A 168 6.28 17.33 2.28
N CYS A 169 6.33 16.42 1.32
CA CYS A 169 5.57 15.18 1.34
C CYS A 169 6.01 14.28 2.50
N GLN A 170 7.32 14.20 2.78
CA GLN A 170 7.84 13.42 3.89
C GLN A 170 7.41 14.00 5.23
N ALA A 171 7.53 15.31 5.43
CA ALA A 171 7.12 15.97 6.67
C ALA A 171 5.61 15.78 6.95
N LEU A 172 4.78 15.87 5.92
CA LEU A 172 3.33 15.61 6.03
C LEU A 172 3.03 14.12 6.23
N PHE A 173 3.80 13.21 5.65
CA PHE A 173 3.66 11.77 5.83
C PHE A 173 3.98 11.36 7.28
N ASP A 174 5.03 11.96 7.86
CA ASP A 174 5.44 11.71 9.24
C ASP A 174 4.46 12.33 10.25
N ASN A 175 3.78 13.42 9.87
CA ASN A 175 2.78 14.11 10.69
C ASN A 175 1.58 14.57 9.84
N PRO A 176 0.56 13.70 9.60
CA PRO A 176 -0.60 14.01 8.77
C PRO A 176 -1.49 15.15 9.31
N GLU A 177 -1.46 15.41 10.62
CA GLU A 177 -2.23 16.51 11.24
C GLU A 177 -1.63 17.90 10.99
N GLN A 178 -0.37 17.97 10.53
CA GLN A 178 0.32 19.23 10.34
C GLN A 178 -0.47 20.19 9.46
N GLY A 179 -0.70 21.40 10.02
CA GLY A 179 -1.57 22.42 9.43
C GLY A 179 -0.89 23.38 8.45
N LEU A 180 0.43 23.26 8.21
CA LEU A 180 1.17 24.19 7.35
C LEU A 180 0.52 24.31 5.96
N THR A 181 0.35 25.58 5.53
CA THR A 181 -0.19 25.92 4.22
C THR A 181 0.90 25.82 3.14
N LEU A 182 0.49 25.87 1.88
CA LEU A 182 1.45 25.94 0.77
C LEU A 182 2.32 27.22 0.85
N GLY A 183 1.75 28.33 1.37
CA GLY A 183 2.47 29.58 1.62
C GLY A 183 3.53 29.44 2.71
N ASP A 184 3.26 28.67 3.77
CA ASP A 184 4.25 28.40 4.80
C ASP A 184 5.41 27.58 4.24
N TRP A 185 5.12 26.56 3.46
CA TRP A 185 6.13 25.75 2.77
C TRP A 185 6.94 26.56 1.76
N SER A 186 6.30 27.47 1.02
CA SER A 186 6.99 28.31 0.04
C SER A 186 8.04 29.20 0.72
N ARG A 187 7.71 29.75 1.89
CA ARG A 187 8.65 30.54 2.70
C ARG A 187 9.82 29.71 3.21
N GLN A 188 9.55 28.51 3.72
CA GLN A 188 10.59 27.60 4.24
C GLN A 188 11.55 27.12 3.13
N LEU A 189 11.02 26.88 1.94
CA LEU A 189 11.79 26.36 0.80
C LEU A 189 12.41 27.45 -0.10
N GLY A 190 12.17 28.74 0.21
CA GLY A 190 12.70 29.86 -0.57
C GLY A 190 12.20 29.92 -2.03
N CYS A 191 10.95 29.46 -2.28
CA CYS A 191 10.36 29.47 -3.61
C CYS A 191 8.91 29.97 -3.58
N SER A 192 8.35 30.39 -4.73
CA SER A 192 6.97 30.87 -4.77
C SER A 192 5.92 29.77 -4.64
N GLU A 193 4.73 30.09 -4.08
CA GLU A 193 3.59 29.16 -4.06
C GLU A 193 3.21 28.68 -5.47
N LYS A 194 3.30 29.57 -6.47
CA LYS A 194 3.06 29.23 -7.88
C LYS A 194 4.01 28.14 -8.37
N THR A 195 5.27 28.19 -7.95
CA THR A 195 6.27 27.17 -8.27
C THR A 195 5.88 25.84 -7.64
N LEU A 196 5.56 25.81 -6.34
CA LEU A 196 5.15 24.58 -5.65
C LEU A 196 3.86 23.99 -6.24
N THR A 197 2.87 24.83 -6.54
CA THR A 197 1.61 24.39 -7.17
C THR A 197 1.87 23.69 -8.50
N ARG A 198 2.71 24.29 -9.37
CA ARG A 198 3.07 23.70 -10.65
C ARG A 198 3.84 22.39 -10.50
N LEU A 199 4.76 22.32 -9.55
CA LEU A 199 5.52 21.12 -9.27
C LEU A 199 4.62 19.98 -8.76
N PHE A 200 3.72 20.25 -7.79
CA PHE A 200 2.75 19.26 -7.33
C PHE A 200 1.92 18.68 -8.48
N GLN A 201 1.39 19.55 -9.33
CA GLN A 201 0.57 19.11 -10.47
C GLN A 201 1.38 18.30 -11.47
N ARG A 202 2.63 18.71 -11.76
CA ARG A 202 3.52 18.00 -12.70
C ARG A 202 3.91 16.62 -12.19
N ASP A 203 4.36 16.52 -10.92
CA ASP A 203 4.98 15.30 -10.40
C ASP A 203 3.96 14.31 -9.86
N THR A 204 2.85 14.80 -9.29
CA THR A 204 1.86 13.95 -8.63
C THR A 204 0.51 13.87 -9.35
N GLY A 205 0.26 14.72 -10.34
CA GLY A 205 -1.05 14.86 -10.97
C GLY A 205 -2.11 15.49 -10.05
N LEU A 206 -1.74 15.94 -8.84
CA LEU A 206 -2.65 16.45 -7.82
C LEU A 206 -2.30 17.86 -7.41
N SER A 207 -3.28 18.63 -6.94
CA SER A 207 -3.00 19.83 -6.16
C SER A 207 -2.47 19.45 -4.77
N PHE A 208 -1.72 20.34 -4.12
CA PHE A 208 -1.27 20.15 -2.73
C PHE A 208 -2.40 19.78 -1.78
N ARG A 209 -3.57 20.46 -1.91
CA ARG A 209 -4.75 20.18 -1.08
C ARG A 209 -5.28 18.76 -1.31
N ALA A 210 -5.39 18.33 -2.57
CA ALA A 210 -5.88 16.99 -2.93
C ALA A 210 -4.90 15.91 -2.48
N TRP A 211 -3.59 16.14 -2.64
CA TRP A 211 -2.55 15.24 -2.19
C TRP A 211 -2.57 15.07 -0.66
N ARG A 212 -2.63 16.18 0.08
CA ARG A 212 -2.72 16.16 1.55
C ARG A 212 -4.00 15.48 2.04
N GLN A 213 -5.13 15.73 1.39
CA GLN A 213 -6.39 15.06 1.74
C GLN A 213 -6.29 13.54 1.53
N ARG A 214 -5.69 13.11 0.42
CA ARG A 214 -5.47 11.69 0.14
C ARG A 214 -4.53 11.05 1.18
N LEU A 215 -3.43 11.71 1.53
CA LEU A 215 -2.54 11.29 2.59
C LEU A 215 -3.28 11.05 3.91
N ARG A 216 -4.05 12.05 4.37
CA ARG A 216 -4.82 11.96 5.62
C ARG A 216 -5.78 10.77 5.65
N LEU A 217 -6.46 10.51 4.54
CA LEU A 217 -7.36 9.36 4.43
C LEU A 217 -6.61 8.01 4.43
N LEU A 218 -5.48 7.93 3.74
CA LEU A 218 -4.66 6.71 3.74
C LEU A 218 -4.04 6.47 5.12
N SER A 219 -3.64 7.52 5.85
CA SER A 219 -3.12 7.42 7.22
C SER A 219 -4.17 6.94 8.22
N ALA A 220 -5.46 7.14 7.94
CA ALA A 220 -6.54 6.64 8.78
C ALA A 220 -6.73 5.11 8.70
N LEU A 221 -6.34 4.47 7.59
CA LEU A 221 -6.60 3.04 7.37
C LEU A 221 -5.97 2.14 8.44
N PRO A 222 -4.68 2.29 8.83
CA PRO A 222 -4.09 1.51 9.90
C PRO A 222 -4.73 1.73 11.28
N MET A 223 -5.27 2.93 11.52
CA MET A 223 -5.92 3.27 12.78
C MET A 223 -7.31 2.63 12.88
N LEU A 224 -8.06 2.65 11.76
CA LEU A 224 -9.34 1.94 11.65
C LEU A 224 -9.17 0.43 11.84
N GLU A 225 -8.10 -0.14 11.28
CA GLU A 225 -7.74 -1.54 11.43
C GLU A 225 -7.50 -1.94 12.89
N ARG A 226 -6.87 -1.07 13.67
CA ARG A 226 -6.67 -1.26 15.11
C ARG A 226 -7.93 -1.02 15.96
N GLY A 227 -9.07 -0.70 15.34
CA GLY A 227 -10.33 -0.43 16.03
C GLY A 227 -10.34 0.89 16.82
N GLU A 228 -9.51 1.86 16.47
CA GLU A 228 -9.49 3.17 17.12
C GLU A 228 -10.79 3.92 16.85
N ARG A 229 -11.18 4.81 17.76
CA ARG A 229 -12.44 5.56 17.63
C ARG A 229 -12.37 6.55 16.46
N VAL A 230 -13.41 6.58 15.64
CA VAL A 230 -13.48 7.45 14.46
C VAL A 230 -13.26 8.93 14.78
N THR A 231 -13.66 9.39 15.97
CA THR A 231 -13.41 10.75 16.45
C THR A 231 -11.92 11.04 16.63
N ASP A 232 -11.21 10.11 17.24
CA ASP A 232 -9.78 10.26 17.54
C ASP A 232 -8.95 10.18 16.25
N ILE A 233 -9.34 9.26 15.34
CA ILE A 233 -8.76 9.14 14.00
C ILE A 233 -8.93 10.45 13.20
N ALA A 234 -10.13 11.04 13.21
CA ALA A 234 -10.38 12.31 12.52
C ALA A 234 -9.41 13.41 12.98
N LEU A 235 -9.22 13.56 14.29
CA LEU A 235 -8.28 14.53 14.86
C LEU A 235 -6.83 14.21 14.48
N ALA A 236 -6.39 12.98 14.70
CA ALA A 236 -5.03 12.54 14.39
C ALA A 236 -4.69 12.66 12.89
N CYS A 237 -5.70 12.60 12.01
CA CYS A 237 -5.55 12.85 10.58
C CYS A 237 -5.72 14.33 10.19
N GLY A 238 -5.87 15.24 11.17
CA GLY A 238 -5.93 16.69 10.96
C GLY A 238 -7.24 17.19 10.37
N TYR A 239 -8.37 16.54 10.68
CA TYR A 239 -9.70 17.04 10.34
C TYR A 239 -10.28 17.85 11.48
N ASP A 240 -10.92 18.98 11.18
CA ASP A 240 -11.54 19.88 12.15
C ASP A 240 -12.81 19.28 12.78
N SER A 241 -13.41 18.26 12.13
CA SER A 241 -14.58 17.55 12.67
C SER A 241 -14.66 16.11 12.14
N THR A 242 -15.25 15.25 12.97
CA THR A 242 -15.55 13.86 12.60
C THR A 242 -16.45 13.77 11.36
N SER A 243 -17.42 14.68 11.23
CA SER A 243 -18.32 14.72 10.08
C SER A 243 -17.60 15.02 8.77
N ALA A 244 -16.64 15.96 8.78
CA ALA A 244 -15.80 16.27 7.62
C ALA A 244 -14.93 15.06 7.21
N PHE A 245 -14.35 14.37 8.19
CA PHE A 245 -13.60 13.14 7.96
C PHE A 245 -14.47 12.05 7.34
N ILE A 246 -15.65 11.75 7.92
CA ILE A 246 -16.56 10.71 7.41
C ILE A 246 -16.99 11.01 5.97
N ALA A 247 -17.32 12.26 5.66
CA ALA A 247 -17.71 12.68 4.31
C ALA A 247 -16.56 12.49 3.31
N ALA A 248 -15.34 12.93 3.66
CA ALA A 248 -14.16 12.77 2.82
C ALA A 248 -13.79 11.29 2.61
N PHE A 249 -13.83 10.50 3.68
CA PHE A 249 -13.55 9.07 3.65
C PHE A 249 -14.55 8.33 2.73
N ARG A 250 -15.84 8.58 2.90
CA ARG A 250 -16.89 7.97 2.05
C ARG A 250 -16.72 8.33 0.58
N THR A 251 -16.39 9.58 0.28
CA THR A 251 -16.16 10.03 -1.11
C THR A 251 -14.96 9.33 -1.74
N GLN A 252 -13.86 9.13 -1.01
CA GLN A 252 -12.61 8.58 -1.55
C GLN A 252 -12.59 7.05 -1.53
N ILE A 253 -13.13 6.43 -0.48
CA ILE A 253 -13.06 4.98 -0.22
C ILE A 253 -14.35 4.26 -0.67
N GLY A 254 -15.45 4.99 -0.85
CA GLY A 254 -16.76 4.45 -1.27
C GLY A 254 -17.63 3.91 -0.13
N MET A 255 -17.17 3.98 1.13
CA MET A 255 -17.90 3.54 2.32
C MET A 255 -17.54 4.39 3.54
N THR A 256 -18.31 4.31 4.61
CA THR A 256 -17.99 5.02 5.86
C THR A 256 -16.85 4.35 6.62
N PRO A 257 -16.12 5.08 7.50
CA PRO A 257 -15.09 4.50 8.36
C PRO A 257 -15.59 3.32 9.19
N SER A 258 -16.80 3.40 9.76
CA SER A 258 -17.39 2.32 10.53
C SER A 258 -17.70 1.08 9.69
N GLN A 259 -18.22 1.27 8.46
CA GLN A 259 -18.42 0.16 7.51
C GLN A 259 -17.10 -0.46 7.07
N PHE A 260 -16.05 0.33 6.96
CA PHE A 260 -14.71 -0.17 6.65
C PHE A 260 -14.18 -1.04 7.80
N ALA A 261 -14.26 -0.57 9.04
CA ALA A 261 -13.83 -1.30 10.24
C ALA A 261 -14.65 -2.59 10.49
N SER A 262 -15.95 -2.62 10.17
CA SER A 262 -16.82 -3.80 10.40
C SER A 262 -16.70 -4.92 9.36
N ARG A 263 -15.94 -4.72 8.28
CA ARG A 263 -15.72 -5.73 7.22
C ARG A 263 -14.53 -6.65 7.49
N GLN A 264 -13.94 -6.52 8.67
CA GLN A 264 -12.78 -7.31 9.10
C GLN A 264 -13.16 -8.62 9.79
#